data_c98b834fe40728c178258569b51a7aaa
#
_entry.id   c98b834fe40728c178258569b51a7aaa
#
_cell.length_a   1.000
_cell.length_b   1.000
_cell.length_c   1.000
_cell.angle_alpha   90.00
_cell.angle_beta   90.00
_cell.angle_gamma   90.00
#
_symmetry.space_group_name_H-M   'P 1'
#
loop_
_entity.id
_entity.type
_entity.pdbx_description
1 polymer ?
#
loop_
_entity_poly.entity_id
_entity_poly.type
_entity_poly.pdbx_seq_one_letter_code
_entity_poly.pdbx_strand_id
1 'polypeptide(L)'
;MAKKDTPSMANADEKPVLLMPVGRGRVGKTVVGNTTAQYFRSRGATLRIWDMDRQTTSHGLASFHPDAEIPPSGGLADLAQWLEQKINEQALSIRAGRPFDALLGVGGGDLLVKKLAEEVRLVRTLERMGIRPVAMHVVGPDNADLDYLAQVVADELFLPAATLIVLNGGLVADGRSVANAFTPILNHPALVAAMGKGAKVVRFPELSPMRQVSEGRLLFEDAAAGKAPEAGEPLSFFDQERVSIWWEEKVPAFFVGINRLWMPTLPHQAEAAA
;
A
#
# COMPACT_ATOMS: atom_id res chain seq x y z
N MET A 1 2.57 -19.85 -43.00
CA MET A 1 1.81 -18.62 -42.69
C MET A 1 1.84 -18.44 -41.19
N ALA A 2 2.67 -17.55 -40.66
CA ALA A 2 2.78 -17.28 -39.25
C ALA A 2 1.62 -16.35 -38.83
N LYS A 3 0.79 -16.77 -37.87
CA LYS A 3 -0.20 -15.91 -37.23
C LYS A 3 0.55 -14.76 -36.51
N LYS A 4 0.35 -13.55 -36.97
CA LYS A 4 0.74 -12.35 -36.25
C LYS A 4 -0.16 -12.29 -35.01
N ASP A 5 0.43 -12.49 -33.82
CA ASP A 5 -0.22 -12.16 -32.56
C ASP A 5 -0.44 -10.65 -32.54
N THR A 6 -1.67 -10.24 -32.70
CA THR A 6 -2.10 -8.85 -32.48
C THR A 6 -2.04 -8.62 -30.98
N PRO A 7 -1.29 -7.62 -30.50
CA PRO A 7 -1.30 -7.29 -29.06
C PRO A 7 -2.75 -6.93 -28.70
N SER A 8 -3.27 -7.61 -27.68
CA SER A 8 -4.54 -7.26 -27.04
C SER A 8 -4.51 -5.76 -26.70
N MET A 9 -5.49 -5.01 -27.18
CA MET A 9 -5.67 -3.61 -26.81
C MET A 9 -5.89 -3.57 -25.28
N ALA A 10 -4.83 -3.21 -24.55
CA ALA A 10 -4.96 -2.88 -23.13
C ALA A 10 -6.07 -1.84 -23.00
N ASN A 11 -7.04 -2.10 -22.11
CA ASN A 11 -8.12 -1.16 -21.83
C ASN A 11 -7.49 0.20 -21.53
N ALA A 12 -7.92 1.26 -22.22
CA ALA A 12 -7.37 2.62 -22.08
C ALA A 12 -7.48 3.16 -20.63
N ASP A 13 -8.27 2.51 -19.78
CA ASP A 13 -8.43 2.83 -18.36
C ASP A 13 -7.45 2.10 -17.43
N GLU A 14 -6.72 1.08 -17.89
CA GLU A 14 -5.74 0.34 -17.08
C GLU A 14 -4.38 1.03 -17.09
N LYS A 15 -4.25 2.06 -16.24
CA LYS A 15 -2.97 2.71 -16.00
C LYS A 15 -2.24 1.99 -14.86
N PRO A 16 -0.91 1.78 -14.98
CA PRO A 16 -0.15 1.28 -13.85
C PRO A 16 -0.26 2.21 -12.65
N VAL A 17 -0.30 1.62 -11.47
CA VAL A 17 -0.46 2.35 -10.23
C VAL A 17 0.87 2.65 -9.55
N LEU A 18 0.90 3.75 -8.81
CA LEU A 18 1.89 4.02 -7.77
C LEU A 18 1.13 4.10 -6.43
N LEU A 19 1.21 3.03 -5.65
CA LEU A 19 0.57 2.92 -4.33
C LEU A 19 1.45 3.60 -3.29
N MET A 20 0.85 4.44 -2.46
CA MET A 20 1.55 5.17 -1.40
C MET A 20 0.77 5.08 -0.08
N PRO A 21 1.13 4.14 0.81
CA PRO A 21 0.66 4.17 2.19
C PRO A 21 1.23 5.39 2.91
N VAL A 22 0.37 6.33 3.27
CA VAL A 22 0.73 7.60 3.93
C VAL A 22 -0.03 7.75 5.24
N GLY A 23 0.40 8.68 6.08
CA GLY A 23 -0.22 8.94 7.39
C GLY A 23 0.82 9.12 8.48
N ARG A 24 0.37 9.39 9.70
CA ARG A 24 1.20 9.58 10.89
C ARG A 24 2.12 8.38 11.15
N GLY A 25 3.19 8.59 11.91
CA GLY A 25 4.04 7.51 12.41
C GLY A 25 3.24 6.48 13.23
N ARG A 26 3.58 5.21 13.12
CA ARG A 26 3.01 4.10 13.89
C ARG A 26 1.55 3.72 13.62
N VAL A 27 0.91 4.28 12.59
CA VAL A 27 -0.47 3.91 12.21
C VAL A 27 -0.56 2.59 11.42
N GLY A 28 0.58 1.94 11.12
CA GLY A 28 0.61 0.65 10.42
C GLY A 28 0.78 0.75 8.90
N LYS A 29 1.34 1.84 8.37
CA LYS A 29 1.63 2.01 6.93
C LYS A 29 2.37 0.81 6.35
N THR A 30 3.45 0.38 7.00
CA THR A 30 4.26 -0.77 6.56
C THR A 30 3.46 -2.06 6.54
N VAL A 31 2.61 -2.29 7.55
CA VAL A 31 1.75 -3.49 7.61
C VAL A 31 0.78 -3.50 6.43
N VAL A 32 0.09 -2.39 6.16
CA VAL A 32 -0.84 -2.27 5.02
C VAL A 32 -0.09 -2.43 3.69
N GLY A 33 1.07 -1.79 3.54
CA GLY A 33 1.92 -1.91 2.34
C GLY A 33 2.43 -3.33 2.14
N ASN A 34 2.97 -3.96 3.19
CA ASN A 34 3.45 -5.33 3.14
C ASN A 34 2.32 -6.33 2.79
N THR A 35 1.15 -6.21 3.42
CA THR A 35 -0.02 -7.03 3.08
C THR A 35 -0.42 -6.84 1.63
N THR A 36 -0.45 -5.60 1.14
CA THR A 36 -0.75 -5.31 -0.27
C THR A 36 0.26 -5.95 -1.20
N ALA A 37 1.56 -5.80 -0.91
CA ALA A 37 2.63 -6.38 -1.73
C ALA A 37 2.53 -7.91 -1.80
N GLN A 38 2.41 -8.58 -0.65
CA GLN A 38 2.30 -10.03 -0.60
C GLN A 38 1.03 -10.53 -1.31
N TYR A 39 -0.12 -9.89 -1.07
CA TYR A 39 -1.40 -10.28 -1.64
C TYR A 39 -1.40 -10.25 -3.17
N PHE A 40 -0.88 -9.19 -3.77
CA PHE A 40 -0.86 -9.05 -5.22
C PHE A 40 0.25 -9.88 -5.87
N ARG A 41 1.43 -9.95 -5.24
CA ARG A 41 2.54 -10.77 -5.75
C ARG A 41 2.24 -12.26 -5.71
N SER A 42 1.61 -12.77 -4.66
CA SER A 42 1.21 -14.18 -4.58
C SER A 42 0.18 -14.57 -5.65
N ARG A 43 -0.48 -13.57 -6.24
CA ARG A 43 -1.43 -13.73 -7.36
C ARG A 43 -0.83 -13.39 -8.72
N GLY A 44 0.49 -13.25 -8.80
CA GLY A 44 1.24 -13.06 -10.04
C GLY A 44 1.35 -11.61 -10.54
N ALA A 45 0.94 -10.62 -9.74
CA ALA A 45 1.13 -9.22 -10.14
C ALA A 45 2.61 -8.85 -10.21
N THR A 46 2.99 -8.10 -11.25
CA THR A 46 4.30 -7.48 -11.36
C THR A 46 4.31 -6.16 -10.58
N LEU A 47 4.65 -6.25 -9.29
CA LEU A 47 4.68 -5.11 -8.38
C LEU A 47 6.11 -4.86 -7.89
N ARG A 48 6.67 -3.71 -8.24
CA ARG A 48 7.95 -3.26 -7.69
C ARG A 48 7.75 -2.61 -6.34
N ILE A 49 8.73 -2.78 -5.44
CA ILE A 49 8.69 -2.18 -4.11
C ILE A 49 9.84 -1.19 -3.99
N TRP A 50 9.50 0.04 -3.66
CA TRP A 50 10.40 1.14 -3.40
C TRP A 50 10.29 1.51 -1.93
N ASP A 51 11.36 1.32 -1.16
CA ASP A 51 11.33 1.57 0.28
C ASP A 51 12.24 2.73 0.65
N MET A 52 11.63 3.88 0.95
CA MET A 52 12.34 5.08 1.40
C MET A 52 12.42 5.20 2.92
N ASP A 53 11.87 4.25 3.69
CA ASP A 53 11.95 4.30 5.15
C ASP A 53 13.33 3.92 5.65
N ARG A 54 14.18 4.95 5.82
CA ARG A 54 15.53 4.79 6.36
C ARG A 54 15.60 4.82 7.88
N GLN A 55 14.50 5.20 8.54
CA GLN A 55 14.47 5.29 10.00
C GLN A 55 14.17 3.93 10.65
N THR A 56 13.52 3.04 9.91
CA THR A 56 13.05 1.75 10.41
C THR A 56 13.64 0.58 9.61
N THR A 57 14.97 0.48 9.60
CA THR A 57 15.69 -0.56 8.82
C THR A 57 15.30 -2.00 9.19
N SER A 58 14.80 -2.23 10.41
CA SER A 58 14.38 -3.55 10.88
C SER A 58 12.93 -3.92 10.56
N HIS A 59 12.09 -2.95 10.20
CA HIS A 59 10.64 -3.15 10.00
C HIS A 59 10.08 -2.43 8.77
N GLY A 60 10.94 -1.92 7.87
CA GLY A 60 10.56 -1.38 6.57
C GLY A 60 10.09 -2.47 5.61
N LEU A 61 9.56 -2.07 4.44
CA LEU A 61 9.15 -3.03 3.41
C LEU A 61 10.30 -3.90 2.92
N ALA A 62 11.52 -3.34 2.85
CA ALA A 62 12.73 -4.06 2.45
C ALA A 62 13.08 -5.23 3.39
N SER A 63 12.61 -5.23 4.65
CA SER A 63 12.82 -6.34 5.56
C SER A 63 12.00 -7.60 5.22
N PHE A 64 10.91 -7.43 4.46
CA PHE A 64 10.04 -8.52 4.00
C PHE A 64 10.25 -8.87 2.53
N HIS A 65 10.82 -7.96 1.77
CA HIS A 65 10.99 -8.06 0.33
C HIS A 65 12.45 -7.78 -0.05
N PRO A 66 13.29 -8.82 -0.15
CA PRO A 66 14.72 -8.66 -0.44
C PRO A 66 15.03 -7.97 -1.76
N ASP A 67 14.08 -8.00 -2.69
CA ASP A 67 14.14 -7.32 -3.99
C ASP A 67 13.65 -5.86 -3.95
N ALA A 68 13.26 -5.36 -2.78
CA ALA A 68 12.87 -3.95 -2.64
C ALA A 68 14.04 -3.02 -2.95
N GLU A 69 13.76 -2.03 -3.76
CA GLU A 69 14.72 -1.00 -4.12
C GLU A 69 14.75 0.08 -3.04
N ILE A 70 15.95 0.40 -2.54
CA ILE A 70 16.17 1.38 -1.47
C ILE A 70 17.07 2.51 -1.96
N PRO A 71 16.86 3.75 -1.51
CA PRO A 71 17.73 4.87 -1.87
C PRO A 71 19.15 4.69 -1.27
N PRO A 72 20.19 5.17 -1.94
CA PRO A 72 21.57 5.02 -1.47
C PRO A 72 21.87 5.82 -0.20
N SER A 73 21.15 6.90 0.04
CA SER A 73 21.30 7.75 1.23
C SER A 73 19.95 8.19 1.80
N GLY A 74 19.97 8.69 3.06
CA GLY A 74 18.79 9.21 3.76
C GLY A 74 18.63 10.71 3.70
N GLY A 75 19.50 11.43 2.97
CA GLY A 75 19.40 12.88 2.78
C GLY A 75 18.15 13.26 1.98
N LEU A 76 17.45 14.31 2.39
CA LEU A 76 16.18 14.69 1.77
C LEU A 76 16.30 14.97 0.26
N ALA A 77 17.41 15.59 -0.17
CA ALA A 77 17.71 15.86 -1.58
C ALA A 77 17.95 14.56 -2.36
N ASP A 78 18.72 13.63 -1.77
CA ASP A 78 19.02 12.34 -2.42
C ASP A 78 17.78 11.48 -2.53
N LEU A 79 16.92 11.48 -1.50
CA LEU A 79 15.64 10.80 -1.52
C LEU A 79 14.71 11.36 -2.61
N ALA A 80 14.67 12.69 -2.77
CA ALA A 80 13.90 13.35 -3.82
C ALA A 80 14.36 12.93 -5.20
N GLN A 81 15.68 13.06 -5.47
CA GLN A 81 16.28 12.70 -6.74
C GLN A 81 16.07 11.21 -7.07
N TRP A 82 16.23 10.35 -6.08
CA TRP A 82 16.02 8.91 -6.26
C TRP A 82 14.55 8.59 -6.60
N LEU A 83 13.59 9.20 -5.89
CA LEU A 83 12.16 9.00 -6.18
C LEU A 83 11.79 9.52 -7.59
N GLU A 84 12.30 10.69 -7.97
CA GLU A 84 12.09 11.22 -9.33
C GLU A 84 12.64 10.25 -10.39
N GLN A 85 13.83 9.68 -10.15
CA GLN A 85 14.41 8.66 -11.03
C GLN A 85 13.50 7.45 -11.15
N LYS A 86 12.98 6.92 -10.03
CA LYS A 86 12.08 5.76 -10.01
C LYS A 86 10.75 6.03 -10.74
N ILE A 87 10.18 7.20 -10.55
CA ILE A 87 8.97 7.63 -11.28
C ILE A 87 9.27 7.72 -12.79
N ASN A 88 10.40 8.27 -13.17
CA ASN A 88 10.82 8.32 -14.58
C ASN A 88 11.03 6.92 -15.16
N GLU A 89 11.64 5.98 -14.44
CA GLU A 89 11.75 4.57 -14.85
C GLU A 89 10.37 3.95 -15.12
N GLN A 90 9.39 4.17 -14.24
CA GLN A 90 8.01 3.71 -14.43
C GLN A 90 7.39 4.34 -15.69
N ALA A 91 7.52 5.64 -15.87
CA ALA A 91 7.02 6.34 -17.06
C ALA A 91 7.65 5.86 -18.36
N LEU A 92 8.97 5.60 -18.37
CA LEU A 92 9.67 5.05 -19.52
C LEU A 92 9.22 3.61 -19.84
N SER A 93 8.94 2.80 -18.82
CA SER A 93 8.44 1.45 -19.02
C SER A 93 7.05 1.42 -19.69
N ILE A 94 6.18 2.38 -19.32
CA ILE A 94 4.87 2.57 -19.96
C ILE A 94 5.05 2.86 -21.46
N ARG A 95 5.94 3.81 -21.80
CA ARG A 95 6.22 4.16 -23.21
C ARG A 95 6.82 3.00 -23.99
N ALA A 96 7.57 2.14 -23.32
CA ALA A 96 8.17 0.94 -23.91
C ALA A 96 7.19 -0.25 -24.02
N GLY A 97 5.90 -0.09 -23.64
CA GLY A 97 4.90 -1.13 -23.67
C GLY A 97 5.11 -2.24 -22.63
N ARG A 98 5.88 -1.97 -21.58
CA ARG A 98 6.17 -2.91 -20.47
C ARG A 98 5.87 -2.26 -19.13
N PRO A 99 4.60 -1.81 -18.91
CA PRO A 99 4.22 -1.15 -17.66
C PRO A 99 4.40 -2.08 -16.46
N PHE A 100 4.68 -1.49 -15.31
CA PHE A 100 4.69 -2.18 -14.02
C PHE A 100 4.05 -1.30 -12.96
N ASP A 101 3.45 -1.94 -11.97
CA ASP A 101 2.92 -1.28 -10.79
C ASP A 101 4.03 -1.08 -9.73
N ALA A 102 3.91 -0.05 -8.92
CA ALA A 102 4.87 0.21 -7.85
C ALA A 102 4.17 0.49 -6.52
N LEU A 103 4.81 0.07 -5.43
CA LEU A 103 4.44 0.39 -4.06
C LEU A 103 5.60 1.17 -3.42
N LEU A 104 5.31 2.37 -2.94
CA LEU A 104 6.27 3.24 -2.30
C LEU A 104 6.08 3.21 -0.78
N GLY A 105 7.04 2.63 -0.07
CA GLY A 105 7.16 2.75 1.38
C GLY A 105 7.73 4.11 1.77
N VAL A 106 6.95 4.90 2.49
CA VAL A 106 7.40 6.18 3.03
C VAL A 106 7.58 6.09 4.54
N GLY A 107 8.71 6.57 5.04
CA GLY A 107 9.00 6.65 6.46
C GLY A 107 8.07 7.59 7.23
N GLY A 108 8.23 7.59 8.55
CA GLY A 108 7.46 8.52 9.39
C GLY A 108 7.79 9.97 9.07
N GLY A 109 6.76 10.70 8.60
CA GLY A 109 6.88 12.13 8.40
C GLY A 109 6.65 12.63 6.98
N ASP A 110 6.38 11.78 6.03
CA ASP A 110 5.93 12.10 4.64
C ASP A 110 6.38 13.48 4.06
N LEU A 111 7.41 14.10 4.69
CA LEU A 111 7.92 15.43 4.33
C LEU A 111 8.35 15.50 2.87
N LEU A 112 8.88 14.41 2.34
CA LEU A 112 9.32 14.36 0.96
C LEU A 112 8.14 14.39 -0.01
N VAL A 113 7.10 13.58 0.27
CA VAL A 113 5.89 13.55 -0.58
C VAL A 113 5.21 14.91 -0.55
N LYS A 114 5.15 15.55 0.63
CA LYS A 114 4.61 16.91 0.79
C LYS A 114 5.43 17.90 -0.02
N LYS A 115 6.75 17.91 0.11
CA LYS A 115 7.65 18.79 -0.63
C LYS A 115 7.49 18.64 -2.15
N LEU A 116 7.50 17.41 -2.67
CA LEU A 116 7.29 17.16 -4.10
C LEU A 116 5.89 17.56 -4.56
N ALA A 117 4.87 17.36 -3.72
CA ALA A 117 3.52 17.78 -4.03
C ALA A 117 3.43 19.32 -4.20
N GLU A 118 4.15 20.07 -3.36
CA GLU A 118 4.25 21.54 -3.45
C GLU A 118 5.05 21.99 -4.68
N GLU A 119 6.25 21.43 -4.89
CA GLU A 119 7.19 21.89 -5.91
C GLU A 119 6.76 21.55 -7.34
N VAL A 120 6.25 20.32 -7.57
CA VAL A 120 5.99 19.80 -8.92
C VAL A 120 4.56 19.39 -9.20
N ARG A 121 3.60 19.71 -8.31
CA ARG A 121 2.21 19.24 -8.42
C ARG A 121 2.16 17.74 -8.70
N LEU A 122 2.74 16.96 -7.80
CA LEU A 122 3.07 15.54 -7.98
C LEU A 122 1.94 14.71 -8.59
N VAL A 123 0.72 14.82 -8.07
CA VAL A 123 -0.46 14.08 -8.59
C VAL A 123 -0.63 14.31 -10.09
N ARG A 124 -0.72 15.58 -10.51
CA ARG A 124 -0.91 15.94 -11.93
C ARG A 124 0.25 15.48 -12.81
N THR A 125 1.46 15.54 -12.26
CA THR A 125 2.67 15.13 -13.00
C THR A 125 2.66 13.62 -13.24
N LEU A 126 2.33 12.81 -12.24
CA LEU A 126 2.17 11.35 -12.36
C LEU A 126 1.09 10.99 -13.38
N GLU A 127 -0.08 11.63 -13.31
CA GLU A 127 -1.18 11.39 -14.25
C GLU A 127 -0.80 11.70 -15.69
N ARG A 128 -0.04 12.78 -15.92
CA ARG A 128 0.48 13.14 -17.25
C ARG A 128 1.53 12.15 -17.77
N MET A 129 2.25 11.48 -16.88
CA MET A 129 3.18 10.41 -17.22
C MET A 129 2.47 9.08 -17.49
N GLY A 130 1.14 9.00 -17.33
CA GLY A 130 0.35 7.78 -17.50
C GLY A 130 0.34 6.89 -16.27
N ILE A 131 0.81 7.37 -15.13
CA ILE A 131 0.81 6.66 -13.85
C ILE A 131 -0.42 7.08 -13.06
N ARG A 132 -1.11 6.14 -12.42
CA ARG A 132 -2.20 6.43 -11.48
C ARG A 132 -1.65 6.50 -10.06
N PRO A 133 -1.54 7.70 -9.47
CA PRO A 133 -1.21 7.81 -8.04
C PRO A 133 -2.38 7.30 -7.19
N VAL A 134 -2.09 6.47 -6.20
CA VAL A 134 -3.06 5.95 -5.23
C VAL A 134 -2.58 6.27 -3.83
N ALA A 135 -3.24 7.19 -3.15
CA ALA A 135 -2.95 7.51 -1.76
C ALA A 135 -3.74 6.57 -0.84
N MET A 136 -3.03 5.88 0.06
CA MET A 136 -3.62 5.03 1.10
C MET A 136 -3.38 5.69 2.46
N HIS A 137 -4.28 6.58 2.89
CA HIS A 137 -4.20 7.23 4.20
C HIS A 137 -4.55 6.25 5.30
N VAL A 138 -3.52 5.71 5.97
CA VAL A 138 -3.69 4.76 7.07
C VAL A 138 -3.98 5.53 8.36
N VAL A 139 -5.06 5.17 9.03
CA VAL A 139 -5.59 5.86 10.20
C VAL A 139 -5.91 4.84 11.30
N GLY A 140 -5.46 5.10 12.51
CA GLY A 140 -5.86 4.39 13.72
C GLY A 140 -7.12 4.99 14.36
N PRO A 141 -7.50 4.50 15.56
CA PRO A 141 -8.68 4.96 16.27
C PRO A 141 -8.48 6.27 17.06
N ASP A 142 -7.30 6.90 16.98
CA ASP A 142 -6.98 8.16 17.65
C ASP A 142 -7.25 9.35 16.71
N ASN A 143 -7.91 10.39 17.22
CA ASN A 143 -8.14 11.61 16.45
C ASN A 143 -6.83 12.26 15.96
N ALA A 144 -5.75 12.16 16.72
CA ALA A 144 -4.43 12.65 16.30
C ALA A 144 -3.90 11.97 15.01
N ASP A 145 -4.41 10.80 14.65
CA ASP A 145 -4.04 10.13 13.40
C ASP A 145 -4.66 10.82 12.17
N LEU A 146 -5.67 11.66 12.39
CA LEU A 146 -6.30 12.44 11.33
C LEU A 146 -5.62 13.80 11.08
N ASP A 147 -4.68 14.22 11.93
CA ASP A 147 -4.00 15.52 11.77
C ASP A 147 -3.30 15.60 10.41
N TYR A 148 -2.63 14.51 10.01
CA TYR A 148 -2.00 14.43 8.70
C TYR A 148 -3.02 14.53 7.55
N LEU A 149 -4.13 13.80 7.64
CA LEU A 149 -5.20 13.87 6.65
C LEU A 149 -5.83 15.26 6.60
N ALA A 150 -6.05 15.88 7.75
CA ALA A 150 -6.59 17.24 7.84
C ALA A 150 -5.71 18.25 7.09
N GLN A 151 -4.39 18.15 7.27
CA GLN A 151 -3.42 19.00 6.61
C GLN A 151 -3.42 18.76 5.08
N VAL A 152 -3.38 17.50 4.64
CA VAL A 152 -3.43 17.14 3.21
C VAL A 152 -4.71 17.66 2.55
N VAL A 153 -5.85 17.57 3.22
CA VAL A 153 -7.14 18.02 2.71
C VAL A 153 -7.21 19.57 2.64
N ALA A 154 -6.66 20.25 3.65
CA ALA A 154 -6.64 21.71 3.71
C ALA A 154 -5.71 22.32 2.64
N ASP A 155 -4.52 21.75 2.51
CA ASP A 155 -3.48 22.24 1.60
C ASP A 155 -3.65 21.73 0.15
N GLU A 156 -4.58 20.80 -0.10
CA GLU A 156 -4.83 20.15 -1.41
C GLU A 156 -3.57 19.54 -2.06
N LEU A 157 -2.56 19.21 -1.27
CA LEU A 157 -1.23 18.88 -1.76
C LEU A 157 -1.14 17.49 -2.37
N PHE A 158 -1.72 16.47 -1.73
CA PHE A 158 -1.62 15.09 -2.16
C PHE A 158 -2.93 14.33 -1.91
N LEU A 159 -3.95 14.68 -2.71
CA LEU A 159 -5.27 14.03 -2.69
C LEU A 159 -5.65 13.60 -4.12
N PRO A 160 -5.04 12.52 -4.64
CA PRO A 160 -5.40 12.02 -5.97
C PRO A 160 -6.86 11.52 -6.00
N ALA A 161 -7.44 11.44 -7.20
CA ALA A 161 -8.79 10.87 -7.37
C ALA A 161 -8.89 9.43 -6.81
N ALA A 162 -7.81 8.66 -6.86
CA ALA A 162 -7.70 7.35 -6.23
C ALA A 162 -7.15 7.51 -4.78
N THR A 163 -8.01 7.91 -3.86
CA THR A 163 -7.67 8.06 -2.44
C THR A 163 -8.46 7.07 -1.60
N LEU A 164 -7.73 6.28 -0.81
CA LEU A 164 -8.27 5.36 0.21
C LEU A 164 -7.99 5.93 1.60
N ILE A 165 -8.97 5.85 2.48
CA ILE A 165 -8.80 6.04 3.92
C ILE A 165 -8.90 4.66 4.55
N VAL A 166 -7.77 4.14 5.01
CA VAL A 166 -7.62 2.78 5.52
C VAL A 166 -7.70 2.83 7.04
N LEU A 167 -8.84 2.45 7.59
CA LEU A 167 -9.04 2.33 9.04
C LEU A 167 -8.35 1.04 9.52
N ASN A 168 -7.25 1.18 10.25
CA ASN A 168 -6.46 0.04 10.70
C ASN A 168 -7.05 -0.60 11.97
N GLY A 169 -7.80 -1.70 11.79
CA GLY A 169 -8.42 -2.46 12.89
C GLY A 169 -7.41 -3.03 13.88
N GLY A 170 -6.18 -3.33 13.43
CA GLY A 170 -5.11 -3.84 14.28
C GLY A 170 -4.58 -2.88 15.34
N LEU A 171 -5.02 -1.61 15.34
CA LEU A 171 -4.70 -0.61 16.36
C LEU A 171 -5.81 -0.42 17.40
N VAL A 172 -6.91 -1.15 17.26
CA VAL A 172 -7.99 -1.10 18.24
C VAL A 172 -7.60 -1.91 19.47
N ALA A 173 -7.71 -1.31 20.66
CA ALA A 173 -7.37 -1.99 21.89
C ALA A 173 -8.27 -3.23 22.12
N ASP A 174 -7.68 -4.25 22.73
CA ASP A 174 -8.38 -5.50 23.08
C ASP A 174 -9.70 -5.24 23.81
N GLY A 175 -10.72 -6.02 23.45
CA GLY A 175 -12.06 -5.92 24.05
C GLY A 175 -12.91 -4.73 23.55
N ARG A 176 -12.38 -3.85 22.72
CA ARG A 176 -13.14 -2.76 22.11
C ARG A 176 -13.68 -3.17 20.73
N SER A 177 -14.96 -2.91 20.48
CA SER A 177 -15.51 -3.11 19.15
C SER A 177 -14.82 -2.20 18.11
N VAL A 178 -14.31 -2.77 17.03
CA VAL A 178 -13.70 -2.03 15.92
C VAL A 178 -14.65 -0.97 15.36
N ALA A 179 -15.94 -1.31 15.21
CA ALA A 179 -16.94 -0.35 14.74
C ALA A 179 -17.06 0.86 15.66
N ASN A 180 -17.15 0.63 16.98
CA ASN A 180 -17.27 1.70 17.96
C ASN A 180 -15.98 2.53 18.10
N ALA A 181 -14.82 1.89 17.92
CA ALA A 181 -13.54 2.56 18.00
C ALA A 181 -13.39 3.63 16.91
N PHE A 182 -13.90 3.37 15.72
CA PHE A 182 -13.81 4.28 14.57
C PHE A 182 -15.00 5.23 14.42
N THR A 183 -16.02 5.17 15.27
CA THR A 183 -17.15 6.10 15.19
C THR A 183 -16.74 7.58 15.29
N PRO A 184 -15.87 8.00 16.22
CA PRO A 184 -15.38 9.38 16.26
C PRO A 184 -14.61 9.78 15.00
N ILE A 185 -13.78 8.85 14.48
CA ILE A 185 -12.98 9.04 13.28
C ILE A 185 -13.85 9.28 12.05
N LEU A 186 -14.90 8.46 11.87
CA LEU A 186 -15.83 8.57 10.73
C LEU A 186 -16.60 9.89 10.70
N ASN A 187 -16.82 10.50 11.85
CA ASN A 187 -17.50 11.79 11.99
C ASN A 187 -16.54 13.00 11.99
N HIS A 188 -15.24 12.78 11.90
CA HIS A 188 -14.25 13.86 11.94
C HIS A 188 -14.32 14.72 10.68
N PRO A 189 -14.29 16.07 10.79
CA PRO A 189 -14.42 16.98 9.65
C PRO A 189 -13.44 16.71 8.51
N ALA A 190 -12.18 16.37 8.81
CA ALA A 190 -11.17 16.07 7.79
C ALA A 190 -11.53 14.83 6.96
N LEU A 191 -12.07 13.78 7.62
CA LEU A 191 -12.48 12.56 6.92
C LEU A 191 -13.72 12.84 6.08
N VAL A 192 -14.71 13.53 6.61
CA VAL A 192 -15.92 13.93 5.86
C VAL A 192 -15.54 14.79 4.64
N ALA A 193 -14.62 15.73 4.79
CA ALA A 193 -14.13 16.54 3.68
C ALA A 193 -13.38 15.73 2.63
N ALA A 194 -12.53 14.77 3.03
CA ALA A 194 -11.86 13.87 2.11
C ALA A 194 -12.85 12.99 1.33
N MET A 195 -13.88 12.45 2.01
CA MET A 195 -14.96 11.70 1.36
C MET A 195 -15.74 12.57 0.37
N GLY A 196 -16.01 13.83 0.71
CA GLY A 196 -16.63 14.80 -0.18
C GLY A 196 -15.81 15.07 -1.45
N LYS A 197 -14.49 14.91 -1.38
CA LYS A 197 -13.56 14.97 -2.53
C LYS A 197 -13.38 13.62 -3.25
N GLY A 198 -14.13 12.57 -2.88
CA GLY A 198 -14.13 11.27 -3.55
C GLY A 198 -13.32 10.18 -2.89
N ALA A 199 -12.67 10.45 -1.75
CA ALA A 199 -11.95 9.41 -1.00
C ALA A 199 -12.90 8.28 -0.55
N LYS A 200 -12.40 7.04 -0.58
CA LYS A 200 -13.14 5.84 -0.15
C LYS A 200 -12.60 5.33 1.18
N VAL A 201 -13.50 5.07 2.11
CA VAL A 201 -13.15 4.49 3.42
C VAL A 201 -13.20 2.97 3.31
N VAL A 202 -12.13 2.31 3.76
CA VAL A 202 -12.01 0.86 3.83
C VAL A 202 -11.46 0.46 5.21
N ARG A 203 -11.80 -0.75 5.67
CA ARG A 203 -11.34 -1.26 6.96
C ARG A 203 -10.32 -2.35 6.76
N PHE A 204 -9.10 -2.10 7.22
CA PHE A 204 -8.04 -3.10 7.22
C PHE A 204 -8.28 -4.07 8.39
N PRO A 205 -8.30 -5.39 8.13
CA PRO A 205 -8.68 -6.37 9.14
C PRO A 205 -7.59 -6.55 10.20
N GLU A 206 -8.03 -6.72 11.45
CA GLU A 206 -7.18 -7.06 12.58
C GLU A 206 -6.64 -8.49 12.43
N LEU A 207 -5.37 -8.67 12.82
CA LEU A 207 -4.72 -9.97 12.99
C LEU A 207 -4.01 -9.99 14.35
N SER A 208 -4.47 -10.83 15.28
CA SER A 208 -3.90 -10.89 16.64
C SER A 208 -2.40 -11.21 16.66
N PRO A 209 -1.85 -12.22 15.94
CA PRO A 209 -0.43 -12.49 15.90
C PRO A 209 0.37 -11.60 14.92
N MET A 210 -0.17 -10.45 14.47
CA MET A 210 0.51 -9.56 13.53
C MET A 210 1.91 -9.15 14.02
N ARG A 211 2.05 -8.94 15.30
CA ARG A 211 3.34 -8.56 15.88
C ARG A 211 4.38 -9.68 15.70
N GLN A 212 4.03 -10.92 16.02
CA GLN A 212 4.92 -12.07 15.89
C GLN A 212 5.30 -12.31 14.42
N VAL A 213 4.35 -12.23 13.51
CA VAL A 213 4.58 -12.32 12.06
C VAL A 213 5.56 -11.23 11.60
N SER A 214 5.34 -10.00 12.04
CA SER A 214 6.17 -8.85 11.65
C SER A 214 7.58 -8.92 12.25
N GLU A 215 7.72 -9.24 13.53
CA GLU A 215 9.02 -9.40 14.20
C GLU A 215 9.81 -10.58 13.63
N GLY A 216 9.10 -11.66 13.27
CA GLY A 216 9.68 -12.83 12.60
C GLY A 216 10.00 -12.61 11.11
N ARG A 217 9.63 -11.48 10.53
CA ARG A 217 9.77 -11.17 9.09
C ARG A 217 9.20 -12.26 8.19
N LEU A 218 8.12 -12.90 8.64
CA LEU A 218 7.49 -13.98 7.92
C LEU A 218 6.57 -13.43 6.81
N LEU A 219 6.54 -14.14 5.69
CA LEU A 219 5.43 -14.00 4.75
C LEU A 219 4.17 -14.58 5.39
N PHE A 220 3.00 -14.05 5.06
CA PHE A 220 1.75 -14.53 5.67
C PHE A 220 1.46 -16.00 5.33
N GLU A 221 1.78 -16.43 4.11
CA GLU A 221 1.66 -17.83 3.71
C GLU A 221 2.63 -18.74 4.50
N ASP A 222 3.87 -18.30 4.70
CA ASP A 222 4.86 -19.01 5.50
C ASP A 222 4.42 -19.10 6.98
N ALA A 223 3.90 -18.01 7.53
CA ALA A 223 3.40 -17.96 8.90
C ALA A 223 2.19 -18.89 9.12
N ALA A 224 1.25 -18.91 8.17
CA ALA A 224 0.11 -19.83 8.16
C ALA A 224 0.54 -21.29 8.05
N ALA A 225 1.60 -21.57 7.26
CA ALA A 225 2.17 -22.90 7.10
C ALA A 225 3.06 -23.36 8.29
N GLY A 226 3.22 -22.53 9.32
CA GLY A 226 4.03 -22.86 10.49
C GLY A 226 5.53 -22.81 10.29
N LYS A 227 6.01 -22.07 9.29
CA LYS A 227 7.44 -21.87 9.08
C LYS A 227 8.02 -21.06 10.24
N ALA A 228 9.15 -21.54 10.75
CA ALA A 228 9.89 -20.82 11.77
C ALA A 228 10.54 -19.56 11.19
N PRO A 229 10.58 -18.43 11.94
CA PRO A 229 11.40 -17.28 11.58
C PRO A 229 12.90 -17.63 11.62
N GLU A 230 13.76 -16.75 11.07
CA GLU A 230 15.22 -16.95 11.14
C GLU A 230 15.74 -17.06 12.57
N ALA A 231 15.11 -16.38 13.52
CA ALA A 231 15.40 -16.45 14.94
C ALA A 231 14.09 -16.56 15.72
N GLY A 232 13.91 -17.66 16.43
CA GLY A 232 12.74 -17.92 17.28
C GLY A 232 11.98 -19.18 16.90
N GLU A 233 10.87 -19.38 17.56
CA GLU A 233 9.97 -20.52 17.38
C GLU A 233 8.88 -20.19 16.35
N PRO A 234 8.35 -21.19 15.64
CA PRO A 234 7.18 -20.99 14.80
C PRO A 234 5.97 -20.51 15.62
N LEU A 235 5.00 -19.89 14.97
CA LEU A 235 3.75 -19.53 15.62
C LEU A 235 3.06 -20.76 16.21
N SER A 236 2.29 -20.56 17.28
CA SER A 236 1.42 -21.62 17.82
C SER A 236 0.43 -22.10 16.75
N PHE A 237 -0.05 -23.33 16.82
CA PHE A 237 -1.04 -23.86 15.89
C PHE A 237 -2.31 -22.98 15.80
N PHE A 238 -2.76 -22.40 16.91
CA PHE A 238 -3.88 -21.47 16.92
C PHE A 238 -3.56 -20.16 16.21
N ASP A 239 -2.34 -19.68 16.31
CA ASP A 239 -1.92 -18.46 15.62
C ASP A 239 -1.69 -18.69 14.13
N GLN A 240 -1.17 -19.87 13.75
CA GLN A 240 -1.10 -20.29 12.35
C GLN A 240 -2.48 -20.29 11.71
N GLU A 241 -3.49 -20.88 12.39
CA GLU A 241 -4.87 -20.90 11.91
C GLU A 241 -5.48 -19.49 11.82
N ARG A 242 -5.20 -18.61 12.79
CA ARG A 242 -5.62 -17.20 12.73
C ARG A 242 -5.03 -16.48 11.53
N VAL A 243 -3.75 -16.74 11.22
CA VAL A 243 -3.10 -16.16 10.04
C VAL A 243 -3.71 -16.72 8.75
N SER A 244 -3.97 -18.03 8.68
CA SER A 244 -4.60 -18.68 7.53
C SER A 244 -5.97 -18.07 7.22
N ILE A 245 -6.87 -18.03 8.20
CA ILE A 245 -8.21 -17.42 8.06
C ILE A 245 -8.10 -15.94 7.65
N TRP A 246 -7.18 -15.22 8.27
CA TRP A 246 -6.97 -13.81 7.95
C TRP A 246 -6.49 -13.61 6.52
N TRP A 247 -5.54 -14.41 6.08
CA TRP A 247 -4.93 -14.34 4.75
C TRP A 247 -5.87 -14.80 3.63
N GLU A 248 -6.62 -15.87 3.88
CA GLU A 248 -7.46 -16.51 2.87
C GLU A 248 -8.86 -15.89 2.76
N GLU A 249 -9.37 -15.30 3.83
CA GLU A 249 -10.73 -14.77 3.87
C GLU A 249 -10.77 -13.24 4.06
N LYS A 250 -10.11 -12.72 5.13
CA LYS A 250 -10.26 -11.31 5.51
C LYS A 250 -9.48 -10.36 4.58
N VAL A 251 -8.28 -10.74 4.15
CA VAL A 251 -7.48 -9.92 3.23
C VAL A 251 -8.12 -9.85 1.83
N PRO A 252 -8.60 -10.93 1.21
CA PRO A 252 -9.37 -10.85 -0.03
C PRO A 252 -10.62 -9.97 0.11
N ALA A 253 -11.38 -10.12 1.20
CA ALA A 253 -12.58 -9.31 1.46
C ALA A 253 -12.25 -7.81 1.57
N PHE A 254 -11.09 -7.45 2.15
CA PHE A 254 -10.61 -6.07 2.18
C PHE A 254 -10.38 -5.51 0.77
N PHE A 255 -9.71 -6.26 -0.11
CA PHE A 255 -9.41 -5.79 -1.46
C PHE A 255 -10.62 -5.79 -2.40
N VAL A 256 -11.60 -6.70 -2.20
CA VAL A 256 -12.87 -6.69 -2.96
C VAL A 256 -13.64 -5.38 -2.78
N GLY A 257 -13.53 -4.74 -1.61
CA GLY A 257 -14.14 -3.44 -1.33
C GLY A 257 -13.49 -2.24 -2.03
N ILE A 258 -12.36 -2.44 -2.73
CA ILE A 258 -11.57 -1.39 -3.37
C ILE A 258 -11.77 -1.41 -4.89
N ASN A 259 -11.83 -0.22 -5.49
CA ASN A 259 -11.87 -0.12 -6.95
C ASN A 259 -10.66 -0.85 -7.56
N ARG A 260 -10.93 -1.83 -8.42
CA ARG A 260 -9.90 -2.66 -9.04
C ARG A 260 -8.83 -1.86 -9.80
N LEU A 261 -9.21 -0.76 -10.42
CA LEU A 261 -8.29 0.13 -11.14
C LEU A 261 -7.33 0.90 -10.22
N TRP A 262 -7.52 0.85 -8.90
CA TRP A 262 -6.64 1.48 -7.90
C TRP A 262 -5.63 0.51 -7.32
N MET A 263 -5.66 -0.74 -7.76
CA MET A 263 -4.83 -1.82 -7.24
C MET A 263 -3.92 -2.37 -8.35
N PRO A 264 -2.83 -3.05 -7.99
CA PRO A 264 -1.92 -3.66 -8.96
C PRO A 264 -2.65 -4.57 -9.95
N THR A 265 -2.19 -4.55 -11.19
CA THR A 265 -2.75 -5.35 -12.26
C THR A 265 -2.43 -6.83 -12.03
N LEU A 266 -3.46 -7.67 -11.97
CA LEU A 266 -3.30 -9.11 -11.96
C LEU A 266 -3.19 -9.62 -13.40
N PRO A 267 -2.35 -10.63 -13.67
CA PRO A 267 -2.35 -11.27 -14.97
C PRO A 267 -3.77 -11.76 -15.28
N HIS A 268 -4.24 -11.52 -16.50
CA HIS A 268 -5.51 -12.11 -16.95
C HIS A 268 -5.37 -13.62 -16.78
N GLN A 269 -6.18 -14.22 -15.92
CA GLN A 269 -6.41 -15.65 -16.00
C GLN A 269 -7.04 -15.83 -17.39
N ALA A 270 -6.28 -16.41 -18.32
CA ALA A 270 -6.87 -16.92 -19.54
C ALA A 270 -8.03 -17.80 -19.06
N GLU A 271 -9.27 -17.41 -19.41
CA GLU A 271 -10.41 -18.28 -19.17
C GLU A 271 -10.03 -19.64 -19.68
N ALA A 272 -9.91 -20.60 -18.76
CA ALA A 272 -9.76 -21.99 -19.12
C ALA A 272 -11.04 -22.31 -19.89
N ALA A 273 -10.92 -22.28 -21.22
CA ALA A 273 -11.94 -22.77 -22.11
C ALA A 273 -12.13 -24.23 -21.75
N ALA A 274 -13.23 -24.52 -21.07
CA ALA A 274 -13.72 -25.88 -20.87
C ALA A 274 -14.26 -26.44 -22.18
#